data_83861a25f7202933009e850b5f5d87dc
#
_entry.id   83861a25f7202933009e850b5f5d87dc
#
_cell.length_a   1.000
_cell.length_b   1.000
_cell.length_c   1.000
_cell.angle_alpha   90.00
_cell.angle_beta   90.00
_cell.angle_gamma   90.00
#
_symmetry.space_group_name_H-M   'P 1'
#
loop_
_entity.id
_entity.type
_entity.pdbx_description
1 polymer ?
#
loop_
_entity_poly.entity_id
_entity_poly.type
_entity_poly.pdbx_seq_one_letter_code
_entity_poly.pdbx_strand_id
1 'polypeptide(L)'
;MVQLSAIVIARLEVTMSSEEYDDIIEMEHHVSELRHQMSMMGRAAQFAPFSALTGYGDSIAETARLTDQKIELSDDEQEKLSRRLVYAIENNMLVTITYFRTDPRKKGGCYLSVSGNIKKIDEFTAEIVMVDRLKIPINDVLTIDI
;
A
#
# COMPACT_ATOMS: atom_id res chain seq x y z
N MET A 1 30.87 -27.87 -28.41
CA MET A 1 31.63 -27.91 -27.15
C MET A 1 31.61 -26.53 -26.52
N VAL A 2 30.42 -25.96 -26.23
CA VAL A 2 30.24 -24.70 -25.50
C VAL A 2 28.86 -24.75 -24.84
N GLN A 3 28.70 -25.53 -23.78
CA GLN A 3 27.42 -25.57 -23.02
C GLN A 3 27.61 -26.06 -21.56
N LEU A 4 28.75 -25.77 -20.96
CA LEU A 4 29.01 -26.14 -19.55
C LEU A 4 29.40 -24.95 -18.64
N SER A 5 29.28 -23.71 -19.15
CA SER A 5 29.73 -22.54 -18.40
C SER A 5 28.60 -21.70 -17.75
N ALA A 6 27.31 -22.01 -18.01
CA ALA A 6 26.18 -21.23 -17.48
C ALA A 6 25.55 -21.81 -16.19
N ILE A 7 25.95 -23.04 -15.80
CA ILE A 7 25.33 -23.72 -14.63
C ILE A 7 26.10 -23.48 -13.33
N VAL A 8 27.33 -22.97 -13.41
CA VAL A 8 28.18 -22.76 -12.22
C VAL A 8 28.00 -21.39 -11.56
N ILE A 9 27.37 -20.42 -12.24
CA ILE A 9 27.19 -19.06 -11.69
C ILE A 9 25.87 -18.88 -10.92
N ALA A 10 24.93 -19.82 -11.03
CA ALA A 10 23.61 -19.72 -10.38
C ALA A 10 23.54 -20.35 -8.98
N ARG A 11 24.66 -20.63 -8.31
CA ARG A 11 24.64 -21.24 -6.98
C ARG A 11 25.62 -20.61 -6.00
N LEU A 12 25.69 -19.28 -6.02
CA LEU A 12 26.13 -18.49 -4.90
C LEU A 12 24.88 -17.82 -4.30
N GLU A 13 23.89 -18.64 -3.95
CA GLU A 13 23.01 -18.29 -2.85
C GLU A 13 23.91 -18.20 -1.63
N VAL A 14 24.07 -16.97 -1.14
CA VAL A 14 24.59 -16.71 0.18
C VAL A 14 23.58 -17.35 1.14
N THR A 15 23.71 -18.64 1.39
CA THR A 15 23.27 -19.25 2.62
C THR A 15 24.16 -18.62 3.69
N MET A 16 23.77 -17.46 4.20
CA MET A 16 24.21 -17.03 5.53
C MET A 16 23.71 -18.14 6.45
N SER A 17 24.60 -19.05 6.78
CA SER A 17 24.28 -20.15 7.66
C SER A 17 23.89 -19.54 9.00
N SER A 18 22.74 -19.90 9.52
CA SER A 18 22.30 -19.53 10.87
C SER A 18 23.30 -19.96 11.94
N GLU A 19 24.24 -20.81 11.57
CA GLU A 19 25.30 -21.34 12.43
C GLU A 19 26.41 -20.32 12.79
N GLU A 20 26.53 -19.20 12.03
CA GLU A 20 27.57 -18.21 12.27
C GLU A 20 27.35 -17.41 13.59
N TYR A 21 26.14 -17.43 14.13
CA TYR A 21 25.78 -16.71 15.35
C TYR A 21 25.27 -17.63 16.48
N ASP A 22 25.26 -18.94 16.28
CA ASP A 22 24.74 -19.91 17.25
C ASP A 22 25.53 -19.89 18.58
N ASP A 23 26.81 -19.55 18.50
CA ASP A 23 27.70 -19.42 19.65
C ASP A 23 27.40 -18.20 20.54
N ILE A 24 26.74 -17.18 19.99
CA ILE A 24 26.43 -15.93 20.72
C ILE A 24 24.95 -15.75 21.02
N ILE A 25 24.07 -16.55 20.39
CA ILE A 25 22.61 -16.38 20.50
C ILE A 25 22.11 -16.68 21.92
N GLU A 26 22.78 -17.64 22.60
CA GLU A 26 22.43 -18.05 23.96
C GLU A 26 23.31 -17.35 25.03
N MET A 27 24.22 -16.45 24.62
CA MET A 27 25.05 -15.71 25.58
C MET A 27 24.19 -14.72 26.36
N GLU A 28 24.38 -14.69 27.68
CA GLU A 28 23.71 -13.69 28.50
C GLU A 28 24.13 -12.28 28.09
N HIS A 29 23.17 -11.35 28.09
CA HIS A 29 23.45 -9.95 27.77
C HIS A 29 24.51 -9.40 28.70
N HIS A 30 25.59 -8.85 28.14
CA HIS A 30 26.66 -8.23 28.91
C HIS A 30 26.15 -7.05 29.77
N VAL A 31 26.33 -7.16 31.08
CA VAL A 31 26.03 -6.10 32.04
C VAL A 31 27.37 -5.54 32.56
N SER A 32 27.59 -4.25 32.33
CA SER A 32 28.82 -3.60 32.81
C SER A 32 28.84 -3.48 34.33
N GLU A 33 29.87 -4.01 34.95
CA GLU A 33 30.09 -3.87 36.41
C GLU A 33 30.52 -2.46 36.80
N LEU A 34 31.18 -1.75 35.91
CA LEU A 34 31.76 -0.42 36.16
C LEU A 34 30.82 0.73 35.79
N ARG A 35 29.83 0.49 34.95
CA ARG A 35 28.89 1.52 34.45
C ARG A 35 27.47 1.14 34.81
N HIS A 36 26.84 1.95 35.65
CA HIS A 36 25.40 1.79 35.88
C HIS A 36 24.59 1.94 34.60
N GLN A 37 23.67 1.02 34.42
CA GLN A 37 22.69 1.14 33.31
C GLN A 37 21.85 2.40 33.54
N MET A 38 21.64 3.14 32.46
CA MET A 38 20.74 4.28 32.48
C MET A 38 19.33 3.81 32.80
N SER A 39 18.65 4.50 33.71
CA SER A 39 17.25 4.21 34.06
C SER A 39 16.34 4.29 32.82
N MET A 40 15.22 3.57 32.84
CA MET A 40 14.20 3.66 31.78
C MET A 40 13.75 5.10 31.54
N MET A 41 13.57 5.88 32.61
CA MET A 41 13.21 7.30 32.53
C MET A 41 14.33 8.12 31.88
N GLY A 42 15.59 7.85 32.21
CA GLY A 42 16.72 8.53 31.57
C GLY A 42 16.83 8.23 30.08
N ARG A 43 16.61 6.99 29.69
CA ARG A 43 16.54 6.61 28.24
C ARG A 43 15.39 7.29 27.53
N ALA A 44 14.21 7.32 28.13
CA ALA A 44 13.05 8.02 27.57
C ALA A 44 13.32 9.54 27.44
N ALA A 45 13.98 10.13 28.41
CA ALA A 45 14.34 11.55 28.38
C ALA A 45 15.30 11.93 27.25
N GLN A 46 16.10 11.01 26.73
CA GLN A 46 16.95 11.27 25.55
C GLN A 46 16.17 11.53 24.29
N PHE A 47 14.96 10.99 24.19
CA PHE A 47 14.06 11.20 23.05
C PHE A 47 13.10 12.38 23.26
N ALA A 48 13.05 12.96 24.46
CA ALA A 48 12.18 14.11 24.75
C ALA A 48 12.39 15.32 23.81
N PRO A 49 13.64 15.67 23.40
CA PRO A 49 13.85 16.75 22.44
C PRO A 49 13.19 16.51 21.08
N PHE A 50 13.06 15.25 20.64
CA PHE A 50 12.40 14.92 19.38
C PHE A 50 10.90 15.14 19.42
N SER A 51 10.25 15.01 20.57
CA SER A 51 8.83 15.29 20.74
C SER A 51 8.51 16.79 20.67
N ALA A 52 9.51 17.64 20.88
CA ALA A 52 9.36 19.10 20.77
C ALA A 52 9.46 19.60 19.31
N LEU A 53 9.89 18.75 18.36
CA LEU A 53 9.94 19.11 16.96
C LEU A 53 8.52 19.14 16.37
N THR A 54 8.06 20.35 16.02
CA THR A 54 6.76 20.55 15.39
C THR A 54 6.69 19.73 14.09
N GLY A 55 5.68 18.87 13.95
CA GLY A 55 5.48 18.04 12.75
C GLY A 55 6.28 16.73 12.72
N TYR A 56 7.13 16.42 13.71
CA TYR A 56 7.86 15.17 13.75
C TYR A 56 6.93 13.95 13.89
N GLY A 57 5.91 14.06 14.74
CA GLY A 57 4.87 13.04 14.90
C GLY A 57 4.11 12.79 13.60
N ASP A 58 3.75 13.86 12.89
CA ASP A 58 3.05 13.78 11.61
C ASP A 58 3.92 13.12 10.52
N SER A 59 5.23 13.41 10.51
CA SER A 59 6.18 12.78 9.59
C SER A 59 6.32 11.28 9.85
N ILE A 60 6.35 10.86 11.11
CA ILE A 60 6.37 9.45 11.48
C ILE A 60 5.07 8.77 11.08
N ALA A 61 3.91 9.37 11.40
CA ALA A 61 2.61 8.84 11.04
C ALA A 61 2.47 8.71 9.52
N GLU A 62 2.92 9.72 8.75
CA GLU A 62 2.93 9.66 7.30
C GLU A 62 3.87 8.58 6.77
N THR A 63 5.05 8.41 7.38
CA THR A 63 5.99 7.34 6.97
C THR A 63 5.41 5.95 7.24
N ALA A 64 4.70 5.77 8.36
CA ALA A 64 4.07 4.51 8.74
C ALA A 64 2.77 4.23 7.97
N ARG A 65 2.14 5.24 7.35
CA ARG A 65 0.90 5.08 6.59
C ARG A 65 1.12 4.15 5.39
N LEU A 66 0.38 3.05 5.35
CA LEU A 66 0.40 2.09 4.25
C LEU A 66 -0.42 2.60 3.07
N THR A 67 0.00 2.22 1.88
CA THR A 67 -0.72 2.44 0.63
C THR A 67 -0.90 1.11 -0.07
N ASP A 68 -2.03 0.95 -0.75
CA ASP A 68 -2.32 -0.21 -1.57
C ASP A 68 -1.75 -0.04 -2.98
N GLN A 69 -1.57 -1.16 -3.67
CA GLN A 69 -1.26 -1.15 -5.09
C GLN A 69 -2.56 -1.23 -5.89
N LYS A 70 -2.57 -0.58 -7.05
CA LYS A 70 -3.70 -0.68 -7.97
C LYS A 70 -3.75 -2.09 -8.55
N ILE A 71 -4.93 -2.72 -8.47
CA ILE A 71 -5.22 -4.02 -9.08
C ILE A 71 -5.57 -3.77 -10.55
N GLU A 72 -4.88 -4.45 -11.44
CA GLU A 72 -5.21 -4.46 -12.86
C GLU A 72 -6.27 -5.53 -13.13
N LEU A 73 -7.38 -5.11 -13.71
CA LEU A 73 -8.48 -6.00 -14.06
C LEU A 73 -8.19 -6.67 -15.40
N SER A 74 -8.55 -7.94 -15.51
CA SER A 74 -8.55 -8.65 -16.77
C SER A 74 -9.61 -8.09 -17.76
N ASP A 75 -9.44 -8.35 -19.04
CA ASP A 75 -10.37 -7.90 -20.08
C ASP A 75 -11.81 -8.39 -19.82
N ASP A 76 -11.95 -9.61 -19.31
CA ASP A 76 -13.26 -10.19 -18.96
C ASP A 76 -13.93 -9.44 -17.79
N GLU A 77 -13.14 -9.00 -16.81
CA GLU A 77 -13.64 -8.20 -15.66
C GLU A 77 -14.03 -6.80 -16.10
N GLN A 78 -13.24 -6.18 -16.94
CA GLN A 78 -13.56 -4.87 -17.53
C GLN A 78 -14.86 -4.93 -18.35
N GLU A 79 -15.05 -5.98 -19.13
CA GLU A 79 -16.30 -6.17 -19.90
C GLU A 79 -17.51 -6.35 -18.97
N LYS A 80 -17.38 -7.12 -17.89
CA LYS A 80 -18.44 -7.27 -16.88
C LYS A 80 -18.79 -5.95 -16.21
N LEU A 81 -17.77 -5.14 -15.85
CA LEU A 81 -17.97 -3.81 -15.29
C LEU A 81 -18.72 -2.90 -16.27
N SER A 82 -18.31 -2.89 -17.53
CA SER A 82 -18.95 -2.09 -18.58
C SER A 82 -20.43 -2.44 -18.74
N ARG A 83 -20.77 -3.73 -18.75
CA ARG A 83 -22.16 -4.19 -18.82
C ARG A 83 -22.98 -3.74 -17.60
N ARG A 84 -22.40 -3.83 -16.38
CA ARG A 84 -23.07 -3.36 -15.16
C ARG A 84 -23.27 -1.85 -15.16
N LEU A 85 -22.29 -1.08 -15.64
CA LEU A 85 -22.38 0.38 -15.79
C LEU A 85 -23.56 0.78 -16.69
N VAL A 86 -23.62 0.20 -17.89
CA VAL A 86 -24.71 0.47 -18.85
C VAL A 86 -26.06 0.14 -18.23
N TYR A 87 -26.17 -1.05 -17.63
CA TYR A 87 -27.41 -1.49 -16.99
C TYR A 87 -27.87 -0.55 -15.87
N ALA A 88 -26.92 -0.10 -15.02
CA ALA A 88 -27.22 0.81 -13.92
C ALA A 88 -27.70 2.19 -14.40
N ILE A 89 -27.11 2.69 -15.49
CA ILE A 89 -27.49 3.98 -16.08
C ILE A 89 -28.89 3.90 -16.72
N GLU A 90 -29.13 2.88 -17.54
CA GLU A 90 -30.41 2.69 -18.23
C GLU A 90 -31.58 2.58 -17.24
N ASN A 91 -31.35 1.95 -16.10
CA ASN A 91 -32.38 1.74 -15.07
C ASN A 91 -32.34 2.78 -13.94
N ASN A 92 -31.46 3.80 -14.03
CA ASN A 92 -31.26 4.84 -13.01
C ASN A 92 -31.12 4.27 -11.59
N MET A 93 -30.31 3.22 -11.45
CA MET A 93 -30.15 2.48 -10.20
C MET A 93 -29.16 3.15 -9.26
N LEU A 94 -29.36 2.92 -7.96
CA LEU A 94 -28.36 3.26 -6.94
C LEU A 94 -27.24 2.23 -7.05
N VAL A 95 -26.01 2.69 -7.21
CA VAL A 95 -24.82 1.84 -7.30
C VAL A 95 -23.80 2.19 -6.23
N THR A 96 -23.03 1.20 -5.82
CA THR A 96 -21.83 1.40 -5.01
C THR A 96 -20.62 1.11 -5.88
N ILE A 97 -19.82 2.15 -6.14
CA ILE A 97 -18.60 2.05 -6.96
C ILE A 97 -17.40 2.05 -6.04
N THR A 98 -16.59 1.00 -6.11
CA THR A 98 -15.27 0.96 -5.46
C THR A 98 -14.21 1.26 -6.49
N TYR A 99 -13.40 2.29 -6.23
CA TYR A 99 -12.37 2.75 -7.16
C TYR A 99 -11.07 3.06 -6.44
N PHE A 100 -9.97 2.99 -7.18
CA PHE A 100 -8.64 3.32 -6.71
C PHE A 100 -8.39 4.82 -6.81
N ARG A 101 -7.85 5.40 -5.73
CA ARG A 101 -7.39 6.78 -5.72
C ARG A 101 -5.91 6.82 -5.40
N THR A 102 -5.12 7.33 -6.34
CA THR A 102 -3.67 7.50 -6.20
C THR A 102 -3.33 8.42 -5.04
N ASP A 103 -2.33 8.05 -4.28
CA ASP A 103 -1.80 8.89 -3.21
C ASP A 103 -0.94 10.03 -3.78
N PRO A 104 -1.13 11.28 -3.32
CA PRO A 104 -0.36 12.41 -3.84
C PRO A 104 1.11 12.44 -3.37
N ARG A 105 1.46 11.70 -2.32
CA ARG A 105 2.79 11.77 -1.68
C ARG A 105 3.58 10.47 -1.76
N LYS A 106 2.88 9.33 -1.87
CA LYS A 106 3.49 7.99 -1.89
C LYS A 106 3.16 7.24 -3.15
N LYS A 107 3.98 6.24 -3.47
CA LYS A 107 3.63 5.25 -4.50
C LYS A 107 2.45 4.42 -4.01
N GLY A 108 1.48 4.17 -4.91
CA GLY A 108 0.25 3.48 -4.58
C GLY A 108 -0.91 4.42 -4.28
N GLY A 109 -1.87 3.97 -3.51
CA GLY A 109 -3.08 4.73 -3.19
C GLY A 109 -3.96 4.00 -2.19
N CYS A 110 -5.26 4.25 -2.28
CA CYS A 110 -6.26 3.55 -1.49
C CYS A 110 -7.53 3.30 -2.31
N TYR A 111 -8.28 2.27 -1.92
CA TYR A 111 -9.60 2.02 -2.48
C TYR A 111 -10.65 2.78 -1.69
N LEU A 112 -11.54 3.43 -2.41
CA LEU A 112 -12.66 4.18 -1.85
C LEU A 112 -13.96 3.64 -2.45
N SER A 113 -14.99 3.55 -1.63
CA SER A 113 -16.34 3.18 -2.08
C SER A 113 -17.27 4.39 -1.95
N VAL A 114 -18.04 4.63 -2.98
CA VAL A 114 -19.05 5.69 -3.03
C VAL A 114 -20.35 5.11 -3.54
N SER A 115 -21.46 5.46 -2.88
CA SER A 115 -22.81 5.04 -3.28
C SER A 115 -23.58 6.23 -3.80
N GLY A 116 -24.27 6.03 -4.93
CA GLY A 116 -25.08 7.09 -5.56
C GLY A 116 -25.60 6.68 -6.92
N ASN A 117 -26.33 7.58 -7.57
CA ASN A 117 -26.78 7.37 -8.93
C ASN A 117 -25.77 7.93 -9.93
N ILE A 118 -25.55 7.23 -11.02
CA ILE A 118 -24.71 7.69 -12.11
C ILE A 118 -25.52 8.69 -12.95
N LYS A 119 -24.97 9.86 -13.20
CA LYS A 119 -25.58 10.87 -14.05
C LYS A 119 -25.29 10.63 -15.53
N LYS A 120 -24.04 10.35 -15.86
CA LYS A 120 -23.57 10.08 -17.22
C LYS A 120 -22.18 9.47 -17.21
N ILE A 121 -21.82 8.82 -18.31
CA ILE A 121 -20.43 8.50 -18.63
C ILE A 121 -19.94 9.55 -19.63
N ASP A 122 -18.79 10.11 -19.37
CA ASP A 122 -18.10 11.00 -20.29
C ASP A 122 -17.05 10.18 -21.06
N GLU A 123 -17.39 9.83 -22.29
CA GLU A 123 -16.51 9.00 -23.14
C GLU A 123 -15.23 9.72 -23.54
N PHE A 124 -15.27 11.06 -23.57
CA PHE A 124 -14.11 11.85 -23.97
C PHE A 124 -13.02 11.88 -22.90
N THR A 125 -13.44 11.98 -21.64
CA THR A 125 -12.52 11.98 -20.47
C THR A 125 -12.38 10.60 -19.85
N ALA A 126 -13.14 9.60 -20.33
CA ALA A 126 -13.25 8.27 -19.73
C ALA A 126 -13.57 8.33 -18.22
N GLU A 127 -14.54 9.16 -17.86
CA GLU A 127 -14.96 9.39 -16.46
C GLU A 127 -16.45 9.03 -16.26
N ILE A 128 -16.73 8.43 -15.12
CA ILE A 128 -18.08 8.28 -14.60
C ILE A 128 -18.42 9.53 -13.80
N VAL A 129 -19.50 10.21 -14.15
CA VAL A 129 -19.99 11.40 -13.45
C VAL A 129 -21.19 11.01 -12.61
N MET A 130 -21.06 11.11 -11.30
CA MET A 130 -22.14 10.88 -10.34
C MET A 130 -23.08 12.08 -10.26
N VAL A 131 -24.27 11.89 -9.69
CA VAL A 131 -25.26 12.98 -9.51
C VAL A 131 -24.75 14.10 -8.60
N ASP A 132 -23.96 13.76 -7.59
CA ASP A 132 -23.27 14.66 -6.66
C ASP A 132 -22.05 15.38 -7.27
N ARG A 133 -21.82 15.24 -8.58
CA ARG A 133 -20.73 15.80 -9.37
C ARG A 133 -19.36 15.15 -9.12
N LEU A 134 -19.28 14.07 -8.37
CA LEU A 134 -18.05 13.30 -8.25
C LEU A 134 -17.72 12.70 -9.62
N LYS A 135 -16.43 12.79 -9.99
CA LYS A 135 -15.89 12.21 -11.23
C LYS A 135 -14.95 11.08 -10.87
N ILE A 136 -15.15 9.93 -11.45
CA ILE A 136 -14.38 8.71 -11.21
C ILE A 136 -13.84 8.23 -12.55
N PRO A 137 -12.50 8.14 -12.73
CA PRO A 137 -11.92 7.57 -13.94
C PRO A 137 -12.34 6.11 -14.09
N ILE A 138 -12.80 5.72 -15.27
CA ILE A 138 -13.24 4.35 -15.54
C ILE A 138 -12.13 3.34 -15.28
N ASN A 139 -10.92 3.70 -15.65
CA ASN A 139 -9.74 2.83 -15.46
C ASN A 139 -9.37 2.58 -14.00
N ASP A 140 -9.89 3.38 -13.08
CA ASP A 140 -9.62 3.24 -11.64
C ASP A 140 -10.73 2.47 -10.90
N VAL A 141 -11.81 2.10 -11.59
CA VAL A 141 -12.93 1.35 -11.01
C VAL A 141 -12.52 -0.11 -10.80
N LEU A 142 -12.73 -0.62 -9.59
CA LEU A 142 -12.49 -2.02 -9.24
C LEU A 142 -13.77 -2.84 -9.28
N THR A 143 -14.83 -2.35 -8.62
CA THR A 143 -16.13 -3.05 -8.59
C THR A 143 -17.29 -2.08 -8.67
N ILE A 144 -18.42 -2.60 -9.14
CA ILE A 144 -19.72 -1.92 -9.17
C ILE A 144 -20.75 -2.88 -8.64
N ASP A 145 -21.37 -2.51 -7.54
CA ASP A 145 -22.45 -3.25 -6.90
C ASP A 145 -23.76 -2.46 -7.06
N ILE A 146 -24.82 -3.19 -7.41
CA ILE A 146 -26.16 -2.65 -7.73
C ILE A 146 -27.15 -3.14 -6.69
#